data_694d6a74af4459785968b75460ae8ca4
#
_entry.id   694d6a74af4459785968b75460ae8ca4
#
_cell.length_a   1.000
_cell.length_b   1.000
_cell.length_c   1.000
_cell.angle_alpha   90.00
_cell.angle_beta   90.00
_cell.angle_gamma   90.00
#
_symmetry.space_group_name_H-M   'P 1'
#
loop_
_entity.id
_entity.type
_entity.pdbx_description
1 polymer ?
#
loop_
_entity_poly.entity_id
_entity_poly.type
_entity_poly.pdbx_seq_one_letter_code
_entity_poly.pdbx_strand_id
1 'polypeptide(L)'
;MALAVSSLKYNYVSIQNPDSGLPAVDLTNHLVQTEYFEDLLSPVITMKMRIRSEFNYIASVPIRGGEMVAFSADVGGTRFQFGELDSDGNIKPDSGELYVYKLSDMSQPSQAQDFLLNITSLEFFKNETSRCQFKFKSQTIDKHVRQILGPQVM
;
A
#
# COMPACT_ATOMS: atom_id res chain seq x y z
N MET A 1 19.91 -30.27 4.12
CA MET A 1 18.46 -30.21 3.88
C MET A 1 18.22 -29.00 2.98
N ALA A 2 17.92 -29.19 1.70
CA ALA A 2 17.62 -28.08 0.81
C ALA A 2 16.22 -27.54 1.21
N LEU A 3 16.15 -26.30 1.64
CA LEU A 3 14.87 -25.61 1.81
C LEU A 3 14.23 -25.53 0.42
N ALA A 4 13.07 -26.17 0.28
CA ALA A 4 12.27 -26.01 -0.91
C ALA A 4 11.95 -24.51 -1.06
N VAL A 5 12.34 -23.91 -2.17
CA VAL A 5 11.93 -22.55 -2.52
C VAL A 5 10.41 -22.58 -2.62
N SER A 6 9.73 -21.94 -1.66
CA SER A 6 8.27 -21.82 -1.70
C SER A 6 7.88 -21.07 -2.98
N SER A 7 6.98 -21.64 -3.78
CA SER A 7 6.48 -21.00 -4.98
C SER A 7 5.78 -19.71 -4.62
N LEU A 8 6.22 -18.60 -5.19
CA LEU A 8 5.55 -17.31 -5.14
C LEU A 8 4.68 -17.19 -6.39
N LYS A 9 3.40 -16.88 -6.19
CA LYS A 9 2.46 -16.59 -7.28
C LYS A 9 1.71 -15.31 -6.94
N TYR A 10 1.83 -14.32 -7.80
CA TYR A 10 1.00 -13.13 -7.73
C TYR A 10 -0.39 -13.42 -8.30
N ASN A 11 -1.44 -13.09 -7.58
CA ASN A 11 -2.82 -13.26 -8.01
C ASN A 11 -3.34 -11.98 -8.66
N TYR A 12 -3.09 -10.83 -8.03
CA TYR A 12 -3.32 -9.51 -8.61
C TYR A 12 -2.47 -8.44 -7.92
N VAL A 13 -2.14 -7.41 -8.68
CA VAL A 13 -1.55 -6.15 -8.23
C VAL A 13 -2.24 -5.04 -8.99
N SER A 14 -3.02 -4.23 -8.32
CA SER A 14 -3.78 -3.15 -8.95
C SER A 14 -3.55 -1.82 -8.24
N ILE A 15 -3.51 -0.74 -9.02
CA ILE A 15 -3.38 0.63 -8.51
C ILE A 15 -4.55 1.47 -9.00
N GLN A 16 -5.11 2.29 -8.13
CA GLN A 16 -6.22 3.18 -8.46
C GLN A 16 -6.06 4.54 -7.77
N ASN A 17 -6.26 5.60 -8.52
CA ASN A 17 -6.39 6.92 -7.94
C ASN A 17 -7.87 7.14 -7.56
N PRO A 18 -8.20 7.24 -6.26
CA PRO A 18 -9.59 7.36 -5.81
C PRO A 18 -10.28 8.63 -6.29
N ASP A 19 -9.52 9.71 -6.54
CA ASP A 19 -10.05 11.02 -6.92
C ASP A 19 -10.22 11.19 -8.44
N SER A 20 -9.69 10.27 -9.24
CA SER A 20 -9.68 10.41 -10.71
C SER A 20 -10.98 9.96 -11.37
N GLY A 21 -11.77 9.12 -10.71
CA GLY A 21 -12.90 8.43 -11.33
C GLY A 21 -12.51 7.43 -12.42
N LEU A 22 -11.22 7.16 -12.60
CA LEU A 22 -10.71 6.18 -13.55
C LEU A 22 -10.69 4.77 -12.93
N PRO A 23 -10.85 3.71 -13.73
CA PRO A 23 -10.76 2.35 -13.23
C PRO A 23 -9.36 2.02 -12.71
N ALA A 24 -9.27 1.00 -11.87
CA ALA A 24 -7.99 0.49 -11.41
C ALA A 24 -7.16 -0.05 -12.59
N VAL A 25 -5.86 0.09 -12.48
CA VAL A 25 -4.89 -0.40 -13.46
C VAL A 25 -4.20 -1.65 -12.92
N ASP A 26 -4.27 -2.73 -13.68
CA ASP A 26 -3.61 -3.99 -13.36
C ASP A 26 -2.10 -3.92 -13.68
N LEU A 27 -1.28 -4.12 -12.66
CA LEU A 27 0.18 -4.16 -12.72
C LEU A 27 0.75 -5.56 -12.54
N THR A 28 -0.08 -6.59 -12.43
CA THR A 28 0.33 -7.96 -12.08
C THR A 28 1.45 -8.49 -12.99
N ASN A 29 1.31 -8.29 -14.30
CA ASN A 29 2.28 -8.78 -15.29
C ASN A 29 3.55 -7.91 -15.41
N HIS A 30 3.58 -6.77 -14.74
CA HIS A 30 4.68 -5.79 -14.79
C HIS A 30 5.50 -5.77 -13.50
N LEU A 31 5.07 -6.53 -12.49
CA LEU A 31 5.73 -6.63 -11.20
C LEU A 31 6.99 -7.49 -11.31
N VAL A 32 8.14 -6.90 -11.00
CA VAL A 32 9.45 -7.58 -11.03
C VAL A 32 9.84 -8.08 -9.65
N GLN A 33 9.59 -7.27 -8.62
CA GLN A 33 10.00 -7.54 -7.25
C GLN A 33 9.05 -6.90 -6.27
N THR A 34 8.81 -7.60 -5.16
CA THR A 34 8.07 -7.07 -4.00
C THR A 34 8.88 -7.30 -2.74
N GLU A 35 8.99 -6.26 -1.92
CA GLU A 35 9.57 -6.31 -0.59
C GLU A 35 8.51 -5.86 0.42
N TYR A 36 8.25 -6.66 1.42
CA TYR A 36 7.29 -6.39 2.49
C TYR A 36 8.02 -6.24 3.83
N PHE A 37 7.64 -5.24 4.59
CA PHE A 37 8.22 -4.93 5.89
C PHE A 37 7.11 -4.71 6.92
N GLU A 38 7.15 -5.51 7.96
CA GLU A 38 6.31 -5.38 9.14
C GLU A 38 7.20 -5.47 10.39
N ASP A 39 7.00 -4.56 11.34
CA ASP A 39 7.71 -4.52 12.60
C ASP A 39 6.70 -4.32 13.73
N LEU A 40 6.78 -5.13 14.78
CA LEU A 40 5.93 -5.03 15.98
C LEU A 40 6.04 -3.67 16.69
N LEU A 41 7.13 -2.95 16.50
CA LEU A 41 7.36 -1.63 17.08
C LEU A 41 6.96 -0.48 16.17
N SER A 42 6.55 -0.78 14.93
CA SER A 42 6.07 0.19 13.96
C SER A 42 4.55 0.08 13.80
N PRO A 43 3.80 1.19 13.91
CA PRO A 43 2.35 1.16 13.69
C PRO A 43 1.96 1.06 12.21
N VAL A 44 2.93 1.03 11.30
CA VAL A 44 2.71 1.06 9.86
C VAL A 44 3.36 -0.13 9.16
N ILE A 45 2.66 -0.66 8.18
CA ILE A 45 3.18 -1.63 7.22
C ILE A 45 3.77 -0.85 6.05
N THR A 46 4.93 -1.30 5.56
CA THR A 46 5.53 -0.73 4.35
C THR A 46 5.82 -1.82 3.33
N MET A 47 5.68 -1.47 2.06
CA MET A 47 5.95 -2.36 0.94
C MET A 47 6.65 -1.58 -0.18
N LYS A 48 7.55 -2.25 -0.89
CA LYS A 48 8.18 -1.73 -2.10
C LYS A 48 7.86 -2.66 -3.26
N MET A 49 7.44 -2.09 -4.36
CA MET A 49 7.16 -2.83 -5.59
C MET A 49 7.95 -2.23 -6.74
N ARG A 50 8.81 -3.04 -7.36
CA ARG A 50 9.50 -2.67 -8.60
C ARG A 50 8.65 -3.07 -9.78
N ILE A 51 8.30 -2.09 -10.58
CA ILE A 51 7.48 -2.25 -11.79
C ILE A 51 8.37 -1.99 -13.01
N ARG A 52 8.26 -2.89 -14.00
CA ARG A 52 8.88 -2.71 -15.31
C ARG A 52 7.84 -2.88 -16.40
N SER A 53 7.71 -1.88 -17.26
CA SER A 53 6.72 -1.91 -18.33
C SER A 53 7.21 -1.18 -19.58
N GLU A 54 6.79 -1.69 -20.72
CA GLU A 54 6.93 -1.00 -22.01
C GLU A 54 5.90 0.13 -22.16
N PHE A 55 4.85 0.12 -21.35
CA PHE A 55 3.84 1.19 -21.33
C PHE A 55 4.28 2.33 -20.40
N ASN A 56 4.00 3.56 -20.82
CA ASN A 56 4.25 4.74 -20.00
C ASN A 56 3.15 4.91 -18.92
N TYR A 57 3.18 4.08 -17.88
CA TYR A 57 2.20 4.14 -16.80
C TYR A 57 2.22 5.47 -16.05
N ILE A 58 3.38 6.10 -15.90
CA ILE A 58 3.51 7.37 -15.16
C ILE A 58 2.75 8.49 -15.87
N ALA A 59 2.70 8.46 -17.20
CA ALA A 59 1.92 9.43 -17.97
C ALA A 59 0.42 9.06 -18.05
N SER A 60 0.10 7.76 -18.05
CA SER A 60 -1.28 7.26 -18.20
C SER A 60 -2.02 7.21 -16.88
N VAL A 61 -1.33 6.87 -15.80
CA VAL A 61 -1.83 6.90 -14.42
C VAL A 61 -1.01 7.96 -13.70
N PRO A 62 -1.55 9.16 -13.46
CA PRO A 62 -0.80 10.22 -12.78
C PRO A 62 -0.57 9.82 -11.31
N ILE A 63 0.48 9.03 -11.09
CA ILE A 63 0.91 8.63 -9.75
C ILE A 63 1.52 9.84 -9.06
N ARG A 64 0.82 10.37 -8.07
CA ARG A 64 1.19 11.59 -7.33
C ARG A 64 1.43 11.35 -5.84
N GLY A 65 1.01 10.19 -5.33
CA GLY A 65 0.90 9.84 -3.94
C GLY A 65 -0.55 9.85 -3.46
N GLY A 66 -0.92 8.87 -2.64
CA GLY A 66 -2.28 8.67 -2.17
C GLY A 66 -3.09 7.68 -3.01
N GLU A 67 -2.54 7.13 -4.10
CA GLU A 67 -3.19 6.08 -4.86
C GLU A 67 -3.34 4.82 -4.02
N MET A 68 -4.53 4.20 -4.09
CA MET A 68 -4.81 2.91 -3.47
C MET A 68 -4.10 1.79 -4.23
N VAL A 69 -3.61 0.81 -3.50
CA VAL A 69 -2.98 -0.39 -4.02
C VAL A 69 -3.64 -1.62 -3.42
N ALA A 70 -4.16 -2.49 -4.27
CA ALA A 70 -4.60 -3.82 -3.90
C ALA A 70 -3.57 -4.85 -4.38
N PHE A 71 -3.23 -5.77 -3.49
CA PHE A 71 -2.21 -6.77 -3.71
C PHE A 71 -2.64 -8.13 -3.18
N SER A 72 -2.45 -9.19 -3.96
CA SER A 72 -2.61 -10.57 -3.48
C SER A 72 -1.56 -11.47 -4.08
N ALA A 73 -0.93 -12.28 -3.22
CA ALA A 73 0.03 -13.31 -3.61
C ALA A 73 -0.12 -14.55 -2.75
N ASP A 74 0.16 -15.71 -3.33
CA ASP A 74 0.29 -16.97 -2.61
C ASP A 74 1.79 -17.26 -2.39
N VAL A 75 2.18 -17.38 -1.11
CA VAL A 75 3.57 -17.64 -0.69
C VAL A 75 3.59 -18.94 0.11
N GLY A 76 4.19 -19.99 -0.45
CA GLY A 76 4.29 -21.28 0.25
C GLY A 76 2.93 -21.89 0.64
N GLY A 77 1.88 -21.64 -0.12
CA GLY A 77 0.52 -22.12 0.16
C GLY A 77 -0.30 -21.21 1.09
N THR A 78 0.28 -20.11 1.58
CA THR A 78 -0.44 -19.11 2.38
C THR A 78 -0.76 -17.91 1.51
N ARG A 79 -2.03 -17.45 1.55
CA ARG A 79 -2.45 -16.23 0.86
C ARG A 79 -2.07 -15.01 1.67
N PHE A 80 -1.42 -14.08 0.98
CA PHE A 80 -1.04 -12.76 1.47
C PHE A 80 -1.82 -11.72 0.68
N GLN A 81 -2.65 -10.91 1.35
CA GLN A 81 -3.58 -10.03 0.66
C GLN A 81 -3.76 -8.70 1.38
N PHE A 82 -3.77 -7.62 0.60
CA PHE A 82 -4.10 -6.26 1.00
C PHE A 82 -5.06 -5.68 -0.02
N GLY A 83 -6.19 -5.17 0.45
CA GLY A 83 -7.26 -4.67 -0.40
C GLY A 83 -7.99 -5.78 -1.16
N GLU A 84 -9.20 -5.47 -1.58
CA GLU A 84 -10.03 -6.33 -2.42
C GLU A 84 -10.41 -5.60 -3.70
N LEU A 85 -10.66 -6.36 -4.75
CA LEU A 85 -11.25 -5.85 -5.99
C LEU A 85 -12.76 -6.12 -6.00
N ASP A 86 -13.53 -5.20 -6.56
CA ASP A 86 -14.95 -5.39 -6.83
C ASP A 86 -15.18 -6.21 -8.13
N SER A 87 -16.44 -6.40 -8.52
CA SER A 87 -16.81 -7.12 -9.76
C SER A 87 -16.31 -6.45 -11.03
N ASP A 88 -16.06 -5.16 -10.98
CA ASP A 88 -15.62 -4.33 -12.11
C ASP A 88 -14.08 -4.19 -12.14
N GLY A 89 -13.40 -4.81 -11.16
CA GLY A 89 -11.94 -4.79 -11.03
C GLY A 89 -11.38 -3.54 -10.34
N ASN A 90 -12.24 -2.69 -9.76
CA ASN A 90 -11.80 -1.53 -8.97
C ASN A 90 -11.45 -1.93 -7.54
N ILE A 91 -10.61 -1.12 -6.90
CA ILE A 91 -10.22 -1.35 -5.51
C ILE A 91 -11.36 -0.90 -4.59
N LYS A 92 -11.84 -1.81 -3.74
CA LYS A 92 -12.83 -1.48 -2.71
C LYS A 92 -12.20 -0.62 -1.63
N PRO A 93 -12.75 0.56 -1.33
CA PRO A 93 -12.32 1.34 -0.18
C PRO A 93 -12.54 0.57 1.13
N ASP A 94 -11.70 0.85 2.12
CA ASP A 94 -11.76 0.24 3.48
C ASP A 94 -11.68 -1.30 3.50
N SER A 95 -11.10 -1.90 2.46
CA SER A 95 -10.85 -3.34 2.36
C SER A 95 -9.46 -3.77 2.87
N GLY A 96 -8.72 -2.86 3.51
CA GLY A 96 -7.34 -3.07 3.95
C GLY A 96 -6.32 -2.81 2.85
N GLU A 97 -6.66 -1.97 1.89
CA GLU A 97 -5.77 -1.51 0.82
C GLU A 97 -4.57 -0.73 1.38
N LEU A 98 -3.50 -0.73 0.63
CA LEU A 98 -2.31 0.07 0.90
C LEU A 98 -2.30 1.32 0.01
N TYR A 99 -1.39 2.26 0.30
CA TYR A 99 -1.32 3.55 -0.38
C TYR A 99 0.08 3.87 -0.84
N VAL A 100 0.21 4.40 -2.05
CA VAL A 100 1.49 4.92 -2.56
C VAL A 100 1.83 6.21 -1.82
N TYR A 101 3.02 6.29 -1.23
CA TYR A 101 3.50 7.53 -0.62
C TYR A 101 4.70 8.14 -1.35
N LYS A 102 5.38 7.34 -2.18
CA LYS A 102 6.54 7.84 -2.93
C LYS A 102 6.80 6.99 -4.17
N LEU A 103 7.14 7.67 -5.25
CA LEU A 103 7.70 7.10 -6.46
C LEU A 103 9.22 7.36 -6.48
N SER A 104 10.03 6.35 -6.73
CA SER A 104 11.50 6.47 -6.77
C SER A 104 12.13 5.58 -7.84
N ASP A 105 13.45 5.70 -8.02
CA ASP A 105 14.27 4.90 -8.92
C ASP A 105 13.72 4.87 -10.37
N MET A 106 13.23 6.03 -10.84
CA MET A 106 12.71 6.13 -12.20
C MET A 106 13.86 6.07 -13.20
N SER A 107 13.81 5.08 -14.05
CA SER A 107 14.71 4.97 -15.20
C SER A 107 13.90 4.71 -16.47
N GLN A 108 14.28 5.36 -17.55
CA GLN A 108 13.70 5.17 -18.87
C GLN A 108 14.78 4.68 -19.83
N PRO A 109 15.18 3.40 -19.79
CA PRO A 109 15.90 2.83 -20.89
C PRO A 109 15.04 2.87 -22.15
N SER A 110 15.63 2.91 -23.32
CA SER A 110 15.00 3.26 -24.60
C SER A 110 13.72 2.50 -24.99
N GLN A 111 13.33 1.46 -24.29
CA GLN A 111 12.15 0.62 -24.60
C GLN A 111 11.30 0.22 -23.40
N ALA A 112 11.69 0.57 -22.18
CA ALA A 112 10.92 0.19 -20.98
C ALA A 112 11.01 1.27 -19.92
N GLN A 113 9.98 1.37 -19.09
CA GLN A 113 9.94 2.19 -17.89
C GLN A 113 10.17 1.30 -16.66
N ASP A 114 11.13 1.66 -15.82
CA ASP A 114 11.43 0.96 -14.56
C ASP A 114 11.26 1.97 -13.43
N PHE A 115 10.46 1.65 -12.44
CA PHE A 115 10.24 2.51 -11.28
C PHE A 115 9.89 1.71 -10.02
N LEU A 116 10.13 2.32 -8.87
CA LEU A 116 9.85 1.75 -7.57
C LEU A 116 8.70 2.49 -6.91
N LEU A 117 7.60 1.77 -6.64
CA LEU A 117 6.50 2.23 -5.80
C LEU A 117 6.85 1.95 -4.34
N ASN A 118 6.84 3.00 -3.52
CA ASN A 118 6.92 2.89 -2.07
C ASN A 118 5.51 3.05 -1.51
N ILE A 119 5.06 2.03 -0.81
CA ILE A 119 3.67 1.82 -0.43
C ILE A 119 3.61 1.66 1.09
N THR A 120 2.53 2.15 1.70
CA THR A 120 2.34 2.11 3.16
C THR A 120 0.87 1.89 3.50
N SER A 121 0.60 1.50 4.74
CA SER A 121 -0.77 1.41 5.25
C SER A 121 -1.37 2.80 5.55
N LEU A 122 -2.69 2.86 5.65
CA LEU A 122 -3.45 4.10 5.88
C LEU A 122 -3.03 4.83 7.17
N GLU A 123 -2.57 4.09 8.17
CA GLU A 123 -2.11 4.63 9.45
C GLU A 123 -0.95 5.63 9.29
N PHE A 124 -0.10 5.43 8.28
CA PHE A 124 0.98 6.37 7.96
C PHE A 124 0.40 7.77 7.65
N PHE A 125 -0.57 7.86 6.74
CA PHE A 125 -1.19 9.13 6.37
C PHE A 125 -1.97 9.74 7.52
N LYS A 126 -2.71 8.92 8.27
CA LYS A 126 -3.43 9.40 9.47
C LYS A 126 -2.47 9.96 10.51
N ASN A 127 -1.31 9.33 10.72
CA ASN A 127 -0.31 9.80 11.66
C ASN A 127 0.36 11.11 11.21
N GLU A 128 0.64 11.26 9.91
CA GLU A 128 1.24 12.48 9.35
C GLU A 128 0.27 13.67 9.34
N THR A 129 -1.03 13.42 9.16
CA THR A 129 -2.06 14.47 9.07
C THR A 129 -2.70 14.82 10.41
N SER A 130 -2.67 13.91 11.38
CA SER A 130 -3.28 14.12 12.70
C SER A 130 -2.24 14.54 13.73
N ARG A 131 -2.46 15.66 14.39
CA ARG A 131 -1.68 16.09 15.55
C ARG A 131 -2.52 15.93 16.81
N CYS A 132 -2.20 14.92 17.61
CA CYS A 132 -2.80 14.79 18.92
C CYS A 132 -2.12 15.75 19.91
N GLN A 133 -2.83 16.80 20.32
CA GLN A 133 -2.40 17.69 21.40
C GLN A 133 -3.29 17.45 22.63
N PHE A 134 -2.92 16.47 23.45
CA PHE A 134 -3.62 16.22 24.70
C PHE A 134 -2.80 16.67 25.89
N LYS A 135 -3.45 17.40 26.82
CA LYS A 135 -2.88 17.72 28.12
C LYS A 135 -3.49 16.81 29.16
N PHE A 136 -2.76 15.80 29.56
CA PHE A 136 -3.19 14.84 30.55
C PHE A 136 -2.90 15.37 31.95
N LYS A 137 -3.94 15.60 32.77
CA LYS A 137 -3.79 16.01 34.16
C LYS A 137 -4.69 15.16 35.04
N SER A 138 -4.12 14.63 36.12
CA SER A 138 -4.85 14.02 37.25
C SER A 138 -5.87 12.94 36.91
N GLN A 139 -5.60 12.15 35.85
CA GLN A 139 -6.44 11.03 35.45
C GLN A 139 -5.62 9.73 35.41
N THR A 140 -6.32 8.60 35.45
CA THR A 140 -5.69 7.28 35.33
C THR A 140 -5.27 7.00 33.89
N ILE A 141 -4.25 6.16 33.70
CA ILE A 141 -3.69 5.85 32.38
C ILE A 141 -4.73 5.29 31.41
N ASP A 142 -5.68 4.46 31.91
CA ASP A 142 -6.75 3.90 31.09
C ASP A 142 -7.67 4.98 30.49
N LYS A 143 -7.94 6.06 31.22
CA LYS A 143 -8.72 7.21 30.71
C LYS A 143 -7.94 7.98 29.65
N HIS A 144 -6.65 8.16 29.83
CA HIS A 144 -5.80 8.80 28.84
C HIS A 144 -5.75 7.99 27.53
N VAL A 145 -5.59 6.66 27.62
CA VAL A 145 -5.60 5.77 26.46
C VAL A 145 -6.95 5.83 25.74
N ARG A 146 -8.07 5.77 26.46
CA ARG A 146 -9.40 5.89 25.86
C ARG A 146 -9.64 7.25 25.19
N GLN A 147 -9.08 8.31 25.73
CA GLN A 147 -9.18 9.65 25.15
C GLN A 147 -8.40 9.76 23.84
N ILE A 148 -7.24 9.08 23.73
CA ILE A 148 -6.44 9.03 22.50
C ILE A 148 -7.08 8.14 21.45
N LEU A 149 -7.61 6.97 21.84
CA LEU A 149 -8.18 5.97 20.93
C LEU A 149 -9.67 6.18 20.66
N GLY A 150 -10.34 7.07 21.42
CA GLY A 150 -11.73 7.41 21.18
C GLY A 150 -11.93 8.17 19.86
N PRO A 151 -13.16 8.20 19.30
CA PRO A 151 -13.44 8.97 18.10
C PRO A 151 -13.07 10.43 18.36
N GLN A 152 -12.14 10.93 17.56
CA GLN A 152 -11.76 12.35 17.56
C GLN A 152 -13.00 13.12 17.06
N VAL A 153 -13.72 13.76 17.97
CA VAL A 153 -14.76 14.72 17.59
C VAL A 153 -14.03 15.93 17.02
N MET A 154 -14.04 16.06 15.70
CA MET A 154 -13.67 17.28 15.01
C MET A 154 -14.75 18.33 15.17
#